data_e74e18f67ebc1d2c29bcdbc2f2b69ee0
#
_entry.id   e74e18f67ebc1d2c29bcdbc2f2b69ee0
#
_cell.length_a   1.000
_cell.length_b   1.000
_cell.length_c   1.000
_cell.angle_alpha   90.00
_cell.angle_beta   90.00
_cell.angle_gamma   90.00
#
_symmetry.space_group_name_H-M   'P 1'
#
loop_
_entity.id
_entity.type
_entity.pdbx_description
1 polymer ?
#
loop_
_entity_poly.entity_id
_entity_poly.type
_entity_poly.pdbx_seq_one_letter_code
_entity_poly.pdbx_strand_id
1 'polypeptide(L)'
;SLGLQPKTTQDFILKELEDWASFGVEGHFHARKPWLSYHEMFAEPVSKIVGAKPSEVVVMNQLTSNIHFMLVSFYRPAKERYKIICETKAFPSDQYALESHVKFHGLNPNDTIVEVEPRAGEHTIRHEDILFAIEKNKNALALVFMGGVNYYTGQVFDMKSITHAA
;
A
#
# COMPACT_ATOMS: atom_id res chain seq x y z
N SER A 1 4.41 5.40 13.63
CA SER A 1 4.40 6.73 13.01
C SER A 1 5.65 7.51 13.37
N LEU A 2 6.22 8.23 12.42
CA LEU A 2 7.39 9.10 12.64
C LEU A 2 6.99 10.56 12.93
N GLY A 3 5.71 10.90 12.77
CA GLY A 3 5.20 12.23 13.04
C GLY A 3 4.96 12.51 14.52
N LEU A 4 4.83 13.78 14.86
CA LEU A 4 4.47 14.20 16.20
C LEU A 4 3.01 13.81 16.51
N GLN A 5 2.76 13.47 17.77
CA GLN A 5 1.43 13.16 18.24
C GLN A 5 0.51 14.39 18.12
N PRO A 6 -0.66 14.29 17.48
CA PRO A 6 -1.66 15.36 17.50
C PRO A 6 -2.10 15.70 18.94
N LYS A 7 -2.29 16.98 19.21
CA LYS A 7 -2.65 17.46 20.57
C LYS A 7 -3.95 16.86 21.10
N THR A 8 -4.89 16.53 20.21
CA THR A 8 -6.22 16.00 20.55
C THR A 8 -6.26 14.48 20.67
N THR A 9 -5.15 13.76 20.43
CA THR A 9 -5.14 12.28 20.44
C THR A 9 -5.61 11.71 21.78
N GLN A 10 -5.14 12.26 22.89
CA GLN A 10 -5.51 11.79 24.23
C GLN A 10 -7.02 11.91 24.47
N ASP A 11 -7.63 13.05 24.10
CA ASP A 11 -9.04 13.29 24.28
C ASP A 11 -9.91 12.30 23.48
N PHE A 12 -9.48 11.95 22.27
CA PHE A 12 -10.19 10.94 21.49
C PHE A 12 -10.09 9.55 22.11
N ILE A 13 -8.91 9.15 22.57
CA ILE A 13 -8.74 7.85 23.23
C ILE A 13 -9.55 7.75 24.51
N LEU A 14 -9.55 8.79 25.35
CA LEU A 14 -10.34 8.81 26.59
C LEU A 14 -11.84 8.67 26.32
N LYS A 15 -12.36 9.33 25.28
CA LYS A 15 -13.78 9.20 24.88
C LYS A 15 -14.14 7.78 24.46
N GLU A 16 -13.28 7.10 23.72
CA GLU A 16 -13.52 5.70 23.35
C GLU A 16 -13.48 4.77 24.57
N LEU A 17 -12.57 5.02 25.51
CA LEU A 17 -12.53 4.27 26.78
C LEU A 17 -13.79 4.49 27.65
N GLU A 18 -14.30 5.71 27.69
CA GLU A 18 -15.55 6.04 28.39
C GLU A 18 -16.74 5.32 27.72
N ASP A 19 -16.81 5.31 26.41
CA ASP A 19 -17.87 4.62 25.66
C ASP A 19 -17.81 3.11 25.92
N TRP A 20 -16.61 2.52 25.92
CA TRP A 20 -16.43 1.12 26.25
C TRP A 20 -16.86 0.80 27.69
N ALA A 21 -16.48 1.63 28.65
CA ALA A 21 -16.87 1.45 30.05
C ALA A 21 -18.39 1.56 30.25
N SER A 22 -19.06 2.43 29.48
CA SER A 22 -20.50 2.69 29.63
C SER A 22 -21.38 1.71 28.88
N PHE A 23 -20.96 1.27 27.70
CA PHE A 23 -21.78 0.48 26.79
C PHE A 23 -21.33 -0.99 26.62
N GLY A 24 -20.07 -1.32 26.95
CA GLY A 24 -19.55 -2.67 26.68
C GLY A 24 -19.76 -3.05 25.21
N VAL A 25 -20.32 -4.24 24.94
CA VAL A 25 -20.59 -4.72 23.59
C VAL A 25 -21.62 -3.85 22.84
N GLU A 26 -22.53 -3.20 23.56
CA GLU A 26 -23.52 -2.31 22.96
C GLU A 26 -22.89 -1.05 22.32
N GLY A 27 -21.64 -0.75 22.63
CA GLY A 27 -20.90 0.30 21.96
C GLY A 27 -20.80 0.14 20.42
N HIS A 28 -21.00 -1.07 19.92
CA HIS A 28 -21.12 -1.31 18.47
C HIS A 28 -22.29 -0.53 17.84
N PHE A 29 -23.32 -0.22 18.62
CA PHE A 29 -24.55 0.42 18.17
C PHE A 29 -24.79 1.79 18.82
N HIS A 30 -24.37 1.96 20.07
CA HIS A 30 -24.78 3.08 20.92
C HIS A 30 -23.65 4.00 21.41
N ALA A 31 -22.38 3.70 21.07
CA ALA A 31 -21.28 4.62 21.33
C ALA A 31 -21.48 5.97 20.60
N ARG A 32 -20.80 7.02 21.03
CA ARG A 32 -20.78 8.35 20.34
C ARG A 32 -20.46 8.22 18.87
N LYS A 33 -19.60 7.25 18.55
CA LYS A 33 -19.27 6.79 17.20
C LYS A 33 -19.43 5.28 17.18
N PRO A 34 -20.55 4.74 16.67
CA PRO A 34 -20.81 3.30 16.68
C PRO A 34 -19.69 2.50 16.03
N TRP A 35 -19.21 1.47 16.70
CA TRP A 35 -18.03 0.73 16.25
C TRP A 35 -18.32 -0.18 15.06
N LEU A 36 -19.58 -0.59 14.86
CA LEU A 36 -19.94 -1.46 13.71
C LEU A 36 -19.62 -0.81 12.36
N SER A 37 -19.93 0.49 12.23
CA SER A 37 -19.71 1.26 11.01
C SER A 37 -18.49 2.20 11.10
N TYR A 38 -17.60 1.97 12.06
CA TYR A 38 -16.49 2.88 12.37
C TYR A 38 -15.60 3.19 11.16
N HIS A 39 -15.35 2.18 10.33
CA HIS A 39 -14.54 2.30 9.11
C HIS A 39 -15.18 3.19 8.03
N GLU A 40 -16.51 3.29 7.99
CA GLU A 40 -17.25 4.05 6.98
C GLU A 40 -17.07 5.57 7.14
N MET A 41 -16.92 6.05 8.39
CA MET A 41 -16.78 7.49 8.66
C MET A 41 -15.55 8.12 8.03
N PHE A 42 -14.54 7.33 7.70
CA PHE A 42 -13.30 7.81 7.11
C PHE A 42 -13.31 7.83 5.58
N ALA A 43 -14.24 7.12 4.93
CA ALA A 43 -14.26 6.98 3.48
C ALA A 43 -14.36 8.33 2.76
N GLU A 44 -15.30 9.20 3.17
CA GLU A 44 -15.46 10.50 2.53
C GLU A 44 -14.28 11.47 2.76
N PRO A 45 -13.80 11.71 4.01
CA PRO A 45 -12.69 12.62 4.21
C PRO A 45 -11.38 12.11 3.56
N VAL A 46 -11.11 10.80 3.61
CA VAL A 46 -9.90 10.24 2.99
C VAL A 46 -9.98 10.24 1.47
N SER A 47 -11.16 10.01 0.87
CA SER A 47 -11.33 10.07 -0.58
C SER A 47 -10.96 11.45 -1.15
N LYS A 48 -11.25 12.53 -0.43
CA LYS A 48 -10.86 13.90 -0.83
C LYS A 48 -9.33 14.11 -0.79
N ILE A 49 -8.64 13.44 0.14
CA ILE A 49 -7.18 13.54 0.26
C ILE A 49 -6.50 12.76 -0.87
N VAL A 50 -6.98 11.56 -1.18
CA VAL A 50 -6.35 10.67 -2.17
C VAL A 50 -6.89 10.86 -3.60
N GLY A 51 -7.91 11.71 -3.79
CA GLY A 51 -8.50 11.97 -5.11
C GLY A 51 -9.34 10.82 -5.66
N ALA A 52 -9.99 10.05 -4.78
CA ALA A 52 -10.82 8.89 -5.15
C ALA A 52 -12.30 9.13 -4.80
N LYS A 53 -13.18 8.21 -5.19
CA LYS A 53 -14.57 8.20 -4.71
C LYS A 53 -14.65 7.55 -3.32
N PRO A 54 -15.60 7.92 -2.45
CA PRO A 54 -15.77 7.28 -1.15
C PRO A 54 -15.91 5.75 -1.22
N SER A 55 -16.55 5.22 -2.26
CA SER A 55 -16.70 3.78 -2.49
C SER A 55 -15.40 3.04 -2.89
N GLU A 56 -14.34 3.78 -3.20
CA GLU A 56 -13.03 3.25 -3.59
C GLU A 56 -12.02 3.30 -2.46
N VAL A 57 -12.43 3.77 -1.28
CA VAL A 57 -11.53 4.00 -0.13
C VAL A 57 -12.02 3.23 1.09
N VAL A 58 -11.09 2.55 1.74
CA VAL A 58 -11.30 1.94 3.05
C VAL A 58 -10.09 2.22 3.95
N VAL A 59 -10.35 2.61 5.19
CA VAL A 59 -9.32 2.75 6.22
C VAL A 59 -9.28 1.48 7.03
N MET A 60 -8.20 0.76 6.95
CA MET A 60 -8.01 -0.50 7.68
C MET A 60 -6.54 -0.66 8.07
N ASN A 61 -6.25 -1.53 8.97
CA ASN A 61 -4.93 -1.98 9.42
C ASN A 61 -3.71 -1.03 9.17
N GLN A 62 -2.52 -1.54 9.37
CA GLN A 62 -1.27 -0.90 9.00
C GLN A 62 -0.84 -1.29 7.58
N LEU A 63 0.07 -0.51 7.00
CA LEU A 63 0.53 -0.67 5.61
C LEU A 63 0.98 -2.10 5.29
N THR A 64 1.87 -2.69 6.09
CA THR A 64 2.40 -4.04 5.81
C THR A 64 1.30 -5.10 5.78
N SER A 65 0.34 -5.06 6.71
CA SER A 65 -0.82 -5.96 6.70
C SER A 65 -1.67 -5.76 5.44
N ASN A 66 -1.89 -4.51 5.06
CA ASN A 66 -2.67 -4.18 3.86
C ASN A 66 -1.97 -4.65 2.58
N ILE A 67 -0.63 -4.53 2.50
CA ILE A 67 0.15 -5.07 1.38
C ILE A 67 -0.07 -6.59 1.26
N HIS A 68 0.03 -7.34 2.36
CA HIS A 68 -0.23 -8.78 2.33
C HIS A 68 -1.67 -9.10 1.89
N PHE A 69 -2.68 -8.36 2.37
CA PHE A 69 -4.06 -8.57 1.92
C PHE A 69 -4.24 -8.30 0.42
N MET A 70 -3.59 -7.25 -0.09
CA MET A 70 -3.64 -6.94 -1.52
C MET A 70 -2.89 -8.00 -2.35
N LEU A 71 -1.74 -8.46 -1.90
CA LEU A 71 -1.00 -9.52 -2.57
C LEU A 71 -1.80 -10.83 -2.61
N VAL A 72 -2.40 -11.25 -1.50
CA VAL A 72 -3.28 -12.44 -1.46
C VAL A 72 -4.48 -12.29 -2.37
N SER A 73 -5.04 -11.08 -2.48
CA SER A 73 -6.24 -10.83 -3.29
C SER A 73 -5.94 -10.74 -4.79
N PHE A 74 -4.86 -10.09 -5.18
CA PHE A 74 -4.62 -9.65 -6.56
C PHE A 74 -3.41 -10.29 -7.23
N TYR A 75 -2.35 -10.64 -6.52
CA TYR A 75 -1.21 -11.32 -7.12
C TYR A 75 -1.52 -12.82 -7.28
N ARG A 76 -1.78 -13.22 -8.51
CA ARG A 76 -2.10 -14.61 -8.88
C ARG A 76 -1.12 -15.07 -9.94
N PRO A 77 0.09 -15.49 -9.55
CA PRO A 77 1.11 -15.90 -10.51
C PRO A 77 0.65 -17.14 -11.29
N ALA A 78 0.90 -17.11 -12.59
CA ALA A 78 0.67 -18.21 -13.51
C ALA A 78 1.99 -18.54 -14.24
N LYS A 79 2.03 -19.65 -14.97
CA LYS A 79 3.25 -20.11 -15.66
C LYS A 79 3.90 -19.03 -16.53
N GLU A 80 3.11 -18.21 -17.19
CA GLU A 80 3.60 -17.17 -18.11
C GLU A 80 3.61 -15.78 -17.48
N ARG A 81 2.74 -15.50 -16.48
CA ARG A 81 2.60 -14.20 -15.81
C ARG A 81 2.85 -14.33 -14.32
N TYR A 82 4.05 -13.97 -13.87
CA TYR A 82 4.46 -14.13 -12.48
C TYR A 82 5.37 -13.02 -11.96
N LYS A 83 5.88 -12.16 -12.84
CA LYS A 83 6.85 -11.14 -12.44
C LYS A 83 6.18 -9.96 -11.74
N ILE A 84 6.90 -9.41 -10.77
CA ILE A 84 6.56 -8.17 -10.05
C ILE A 84 7.62 -7.14 -10.39
N ILE A 85 7.23 -5.97 -10.85
CA ILE A 85 8.12 -4.81 -11.00
C ILE A 85 7.96 -3.92 -9.78
N CYS A 86 9.07 -3.51 -9.17
CA CYS A 86 9.10 -2.55 -8.07
C CYS A 86 10.31 -1.61 -8.18
N GLU A 87 10.32 -0.56 -7.36
CA GLU A 87 11.50 0.28 -7.19
C GLU A 87 12.58 -0.44 -6.38
N THR A 88 13.84 -0.27 -6.73
CA THR A 88 14.94 -0.76 -5.91
C THR A 88 14.95 -0.04 -4.56
N LYS A 89 15.41 -0.73 -3.52
CA LYS A 89 15.46 -0.18 -2.16
C LYS A 89 14.12 0.42 -1.71
N ALA A 90 13.01 -0.24 -2.08
CA ALA A 90 11.71 0.04 -1.48
C ALA A 90 11.80 -0.02 0.06
N PHE A 91 10.80 0.49 0.76
CA PHE A 91 10.81 0.41 2.22
C PHE A 91 10.98 -1.06 2.66
N PRO A 92 11.85 -1.36 3.65
CA PRO A 92 12.24 -2.75 3.94
C PRO A 92 11.08 -3.70 4.19
N SER A 93 10.01 -3.26 4.87
CA SER A 93 8.83 -4.11 5.10
C SER A 93 8.10 -4.49 3.82
N ASP A 94 8.10 -3.59 2.83
CA ASP A 94 7.44 -3.82 1.54
C ASP A 94 8.23 -4.85 0.73
N GLN A 95 9.55 -4.71 0.73
CA GLN A 95 10.46 -5.64 0.06
C GLN A 95 10.38 -7.05 0.65
N TYR A 96 10.40 -7.16 1.99
CA TYR A 96 10.19 -8.45 2.67
C TYR A 96 8.81 -9.05 2.41
N ALA A 97 7.76 -8.22 2.31
CA ALA A 97 6.42 -8.70 1.98
C ALA A 97 6.38 -9.30 0.57
N LEU A 98 6.96 -8.63 -0.43
CA LEU A 98 7.05 -9.15 -1.80
C LEU A 98 7.84 -10.45 -1.85
N GLU A 99 9.04 -10.49 -1.26
CA GLU A 99 9.88 -11.69 -1.26
C GLU A 99 9.20 -12.89 -0.57
N SER A 100 8.61 -12.67 0.59
CA SER A 100 7.94 -13.75 1.34
C SER A 100 6.73 -14.28 0.58
N HIS A 101 5.98 -13.40 -0.08
CA HIS A 101 4.81 -13.79 -0.84
C HIS A 101 5.19 -14.54 -2.13
N VAL A 102 6.23 -14.13 -2.82
CA VAL A 102 6.80 -14.83 -3.97
C VAL A 102 7.25 -16.26 -3.56
N LYS A 103 7.97 -16.38 -2.44
CA LYS A 103 8.39 -17.67 -1.88
C LYS A 103 7.19 -18.54 -1.49
N PHE A 104 6.13 -17.96 -0.94
CA PHE A 104 4.89 -18.67 -0.62
C PHE A 104 4.26 -19.34 -1.85
N HIS A 105 4.38 -18.72 -3.02
CA HIS A 105 3.96 -19.31 -4.30
C HIS A 105 4.97 -20.29 -4.91
N GLY A 106 6.06 -20.61 -4.21
CA GLY A 106 7.09 -21.51 -4.71
C GLY A 106 7.99 -20.92 -5.81
N LEU A 107 7.96 -19.59 -5.96
CA LEU A 107 8.76 -18.88 -6.95
C LEU A 107 10.08 -18.37 -6.35
N ASN A 108 11.10 -18.18 -7.21
CA ASN A 108 12.37 -17.59 -6.81
C ASN A 108 12.27 -16.05 -6.88
N PRO A 109 12.48 -15.31 -5.77
CA PRO A 109 12.46 -13.85 -5.78
C PRO A 109 13.42 -13.23 -6.81
N ASN A 110 14.61 -13.76 -6.99
CA ASN A 110 15.60 -13.22 -7.92
C ASN A 110 15.16 -13.28 -9.39
N ASP A 111 14.27 -14.22 -9.74
CA ASP A 111 13.73 -14.35 -11.10
C ASP A 111 12.40 -13.63 -11.26
N THR A 112 11.70 -13.44 -10.14
CA THR A 112 10.31 -12.96 -10.11
C THR A 112 10.23 -11.46 -9.85
N ILE A 113 11.08 -10.92 -8.96
CA ILE A 113 11.07 -9.50 -8.60
C ILE A 113 12.07 -8.77 -9.51
N VAL A 114 11.55 -7.82 -10.27
CA VAL A 114 12.33 -6.94 -11.16
C VAL A 114 12.40 -5.58 -10.51
N GLU A 115 13.56 -5.27 -9.94
CA GLU A 115 13.82 -3.96 -9.35
C GLU A 115 14.27 -2.96 -10.43
N VAL A 116 13.63 -1.79 -10.48
CA VAL A 116 14.07 -0.68 -11.33
C VAL A 116 15.01 0.20 -10.51
N GLU A 117 16.22 0.42 -11.04
CA GLU A 117 17.28 1.12 -10.35
C GLU A 117 17.57 2.49 -10.98
N PRO A 118 18.07 3.48 -10.19
CA PRO A 118 18.70 4.67 -10.75
C PRO A 118 19.89 4.30 -11.64
N ARG A 119 20.11 5.06 -12.70
CA ARG A 119 21.30 4.90 -13.54
C ARG A 119 22.57 5.26 -12.76
N ALA A 120 23.72 4.76 -13.21
CA ALA A 120 24.99 5.02 -12.57
C ALA A 120 25.24 6.54 -12.39
N GLY A 121 25.48 6.95 -11.14
CA GLY A 121 25.67 8.35 -10.74
C GLY A 121 24.38 9.15 -10.49
N GLU A 122 23.21 8.51 -10.62
CA GLU A 122 21.90 9.13 -10.32
C GLU A 122 21.36 8.66 -8.96
N HIS A 123 20.50 9.47 -8.36
CA HIS A 123 19.87 9.17 -7.08
C HIS A 123 18.36 8.88 -7.20
N THR A 124 17.81 9.14 -8.36
CA THR A 124 16.38 8.93 -8.66
C THR A 124 16.20 8.05 -9.87
N ILE A 125 15.09 7.32 -9.93
CA ILE A 125 14.74 6.44 -11.04
C ILE A 125 14.15 7.31 -12.15
N ARG A 126 14.64 7.17 -13.37
CA ARG A 126 14.03 7.88 -14.51
C ARG A 126 12.70 7.24 -14.88
N HIS A 127 11.74 8.08 -15.22
CA HIS A 127 10.41 7.63 -15.59
C HIS A 127 10.43 6.67 -16.81
N GLU A 128 11.24 6.99 -17.81
CA GLU A 128 11.41 6.14 -18.99
C GLU A 128 11.96 4.74 -18.66
N ASP A 129 12.78 4.58 -17.61
CA ASP A 129 13.31 3.28 -17.20
C ASP A 129 12.23 2.40 -16.56
N ILE A 130 11.28 3.01 -15.86
CA ILE A 130 10.10 2.31 -15.32
C ILE A 130 9.23 1.81 -16.48
N LEU A 131 8.91 2.67 -17.43
CA LEU A 131 8.08 2.31 -18.60
C LEU A 131 8.78 1.25 -19.46
N PHE A 132 10.09 1.36 -19.64
CA PHE A 132 10.88 0.36 -20.34
C PHE A 132 10.86 -1.00 -19.62
N ALA A 133 10.97 -1.02 -18.30
CA ALA A 133 10.89 -2.26 -17.52
C ALA A 133 9.52 -2.93 -17.66
N ILE A 134 8.43 -2.16 -17.69
CA ILE A 134 7.07 -2.66 -17.92
C ILE A 134 6.97 -3.28 -19.32
N GLU A 135 7.34 -2.55 -20.37
CA GLU A 135 7.28 -3.02 -21.75
C GLU A 135 8.14 -4.26 -21.97
N LYS A 136 9.38 -4.27 -21.45
CA LYS A 136 10.32 -5.40 -21.55
C LYS A 136 9.76 -6.68 -20.92
N ASN A 137 8.98 -6.56 -19.84
CA ASN A 137 8.44 -7.70 -19.10
C ASN A 137 6.97 -7.97 -19.38
N LYS A 138 6.31 -7.27 -20.28
CA LYS A 138 4.86 -7.30 -20.50
C LYS A 138 4.23 -8.69 -20.60
N ASN A 139 4.92 -9.65 -21.18
CA ASN A 139 4.42 -11.01 -21.34
C ASN A 139 4.46 -11.82 -20.04
N ALA A 140 5.36 -11.48 -19.12
CA ALA A 140 5.55 -12.17 -17.85
C ALA A 140 5.07 -11.33 -16.63
N LEU A 141 4.68 -10.08 -16.85
CA LEU A 141 4.31 -9.14 -15.81
C LEU A 141 2.95 -9.50 -15.21
N ALA A 142 2.91 -9.71 -13.91
CA ALA A 142 1.69 -9.95 -13.13
C ALA A 142 1.31 -8.77 -12.24
N LEU A 143 2.29 -7.97 -11.79
CA LEU A 143 2.07 -6.86 -10.87
C LEU A 143 3.13 -5.78 -11.04
N VAL A 144 2.71 -4.52 -11.00
CA VAL A 144 3.59 -3.37 -10.74
C VAL A 144 3.31 -2.87 -9.33
N PHE A 145 4.34 -2.89 -8.49
CA PHE A 145 4.26 -2.47 -7.10
C PHE A 145 5.18 -1.26 -6.89
N MET A 146 4.61 -0.08 -6.83
CA MET A 146 5.34 1.19 -6.71
C MET A 146 4.70 2.06 -5.64
N GLY A 147 5.51 2.76 -4.86
CA GLY A 147 5.05 3.84 -4.00
C GLY A 147 4.61 5.06 -4.80
N GLY A 148 3.75 5.92 -4.25
CA GLY A 148 3.46 7.23 -4.86
C GLY A 148 4.64 8.19 -4.71
N VAL A 149 5.38 8.05 -3.61
CA VAL A 149 6.58 8.83 -3.27
C VAL A 149 7.61 7.90 -2.64
N ASN A 150 8.85 7.94 -3.13
CA ASN A 150 9.93 7.20 -2.51
C ASN A 150 10.26 7.79 -1.13
N TYR A 151 10.29 6.97 -0.10
CA TYR A 151 10.45 7.40 1.29
C TYR A 151 11.82 8.01 1.60
N TYR A 152 12.85 7.64 0.85
CA TYR A 152 14.23 8.07 1.10
C TYR A 152 14.62 9.30 0.27
N THR A 153 14.31 9.28 -1.03
CA THR A 153 14.68 10.35 -1.96
C THR A 153 13.65 11.47 -2.05
N GLY A 154 12.39 11.21 -1.65
CA GLY A 154 11.27 12.11 -1.88
C GLY A 154 10.81 12.18 -3.34
N GLN A 155 11.32 11.31 -4.20
CA GLN A 155 10.90 11.26 -5.60
C GLN A 155 9.42 10.91 -5.71
N VAL A 156 8.67 11.74 -6.44
CA VAL A 156 7.27 11.46 -6.81
C VAL A 156 7.25 10.67 -8.12
N PHE A 157 6.49 9.59 -8.16
CA PHE A 157 6.30 8.79 -9.37
C PHE A 157 5.03 9.20 -10.10
N ASP A 158 5.05 9.23 -11.43
CA ASP A 158 3.85 9.45 -12.26
C ASP A 158 2.99 8.19 -12.28
N MET A 159 2.18 8.04 -11.23
CA MET A 159 1.29 6.88 -11.05
C MET A 159 0.32 6.71 -12.20
N LYS A 160 -0.14 7.82 -12.82
CA LYS A 160 -1.09 7.77 -13.94
C LYS A 160 -0.45 7.09 -15.15
N SER A 161 0.73 7.54 -15.53
CA SER A 161 1.47 7.00 -16.67
C SER A 161 1.89 5.54 -16.43
N ILE A 162 2.39 5.22 -15.23
CA ILE A 162 2.77 3.87 -14.85
C ILE A 162 1.58 2.91 -14.90
N THR A 163 0.44 3.31 -14.30
CA THR A 163 -0.79 2.50 -14.31
C THR A 163 -1.33 2.27 -15.73
N HIS A 164 -1.19 3.27 -16.61
CA HIS A 164 -1.62 3.12 -18.00
C HIS A 164 -0.75 2.16 -18.81
N ALA A 165 0.54 2.09 -18.47
CA ALA A 165 1.50 1.22 -19.17
C ALA A 165 1.45 -0.24 -18.68
N ALA A 166 0.99 -0.49 -17.44
CA ALA A 166 0.92 -1.80 -16.81
C ALA A 166 -0.35 -2.58 -17.18
#